data_6697584e9dd6a6f66c0a58bce390e589
#
_entry.id   6697584e9dd6a6f66c0a58bce390e589
#
_cell.length_a   1.000
_cell.length_b   1.000
_cell.length_c   1.000
_cell.angle_alpha   90.00
_cell.angle_beta   90.00
_cell.angle_gamma   90.00
#
_symmetry.space_group_name_H-M   'P 1'
#
loop_
_entity.id
_entity.type
_entity.pdbx_description
1 polymer ?
#
loop_
_entity_poly.entity_id
_entity_poly.type
_entity_poly.pdbx_seq_one_letter_code
_entity_poly.pdbx_strand_id
1 'polypeptide(L)'
;MWDNPDSLNGCATTLYALAAAALIYAGAQAAIHSPLLPLRQLALRGEIEHVTREQAEGAARAAAVGTFFSVDLDAVRRAFEALPWVRKVEVRRLWPDRIEVAIEEHAALARWGSDARPKRLVNTYGEVFEGELADATRLPQFAGPAGSAEELTRRYGAFRQALAPLGLEPRQVLLSPRYAWQIRLSNGLTLELGRDQLKEPVLERLSRFVAFYAQTLGGLDRRLDYVDLRYPNGFALRVPGIMHSVGEPKHMGNQRSKREAAA
;
A
#
# COMPACT_ATOMS: atom_id res chain seq x y z
N MET A 1 -18.87 -72.75 -13.61
CA MET A 1 -18.10 -71.56 -13.31
C MET A 1 -16.99 -71.81 -12.27
N TRP A 2 -17.12 -72.88 -11.47
CA TRP A 2 -16.15 -73.27 -10.43
C TRP A 2 -15.01 -74.19 -10.85
N ASP A 3 -15.06 -74.77 -12.09
CA ASP A 3 -14.08 -75.73 -12.63
C ASP A 3 -12.99 -75.14 -13.54
N ASN A 4 -12.86 -73.80 -13.59
CA ASN A 4 -11.83 -73.19 -14.42
C ASN A 4 -10.70 -72.65 -13.50
N PRO A 5 -9.53 -73.35 -13.37
CA PRO A 5 -8.46 -73.01 -12.49
C PRO A 5 -7.84 -71.58 -12.81
N ASP A 6 -7.89 -71.20 -14.11
CA ASP A 6 -7.32 -69.92 -14.55
C ASP A 6 -8.14 -68.72 -14.04
N SER A 7 -9.46 -68.81 -14.00
CA SER A 7 -10.34 -67.79 -13.47
C SER A 7 -10.23 -67.67 -11.95
N LEU A 8 -10.08 -68.78 -11.25
CA LEU A 8 -9.85 -68.81 -9.80
C LEU A 8 -8.49 -68.20 -9.43
N ASN A 9 -7.44 -68.52 -10.18
CA ASN A 9 -6.11 -67.94 -9.99
C ASN A 9 -6.11 -66.43 -10.32
N GLY A 10 -6.84 -65.98 -11.36
CA GLY A 10 -7.03 -64.59 -11.70
C GLY A 10 -7.72 -63.82 -10.57
N CYS A 11 -8.81 -64.37 -10.00
CA CYS A 11 -9.51 -63.77 -8.86
C CYS A 11 -8.63 -63.74 -7.60
N ALA A 12 -7.87 -64.81 -7.32
CA ALA A 12 -6.95 -64.86 -6.18
C ALA A 12 -5.84 -63.80 -6.33
N THR A 13 -5.24 -63.69 -7.52
CA THR A 13 -4.17 -62.69 -7.79
C THR A 13 -4.68 -61.28 -7.65
N THR A 14 -5.90 -60.94 -8.11
CA THR A 14 -6.51 -59.62 -7.91
C THR A 14 -6.81 -59.35 -6.46
N LEU A 15 -7.29 -60.31 -5.69
CA LEU A 15 -7.50 -60.17 -4.25
C LEU A 15 -6.20 -59.95 -3.48
N TYR A 16 -5.14 -60.69 -3.80
CA TYR A 16 -3.82 -60.48 -3.19
C TYR A 16 -3.24 -59.10 -3.54
N ALA A 17 -3.41 -58.65 -4.80
CA ALA A 17 -2.97 -57.29 -5.19
C ALA A 17 -3.72 -56.20 -4.45
N LEU A 18 -5.03 -56.34 -4.28
CA LEU A 18 -5.86 -55.40 -3.49
C LEU A 18 -5.48 -55.42 -2.02
N ALA A 19 -5.27 -56.61 -1.44
CA ALA A 19 -4.83 -56.72 -0.03
C ALA A 19 -3.45 -56.12 0.19
N ALA A 20 -2.51 -56.32 -0.71
CA ALA A 20 -1.19 -55.71 -0.67
C ALA A 20 -1.26 -54.18 -0.79
N ALA A 21 -2.08 -53.64 -1.72
CA ALA A 21 -2.33 -52.22 -1.86
C ALA A 21 -2.95 -51.63 -0.60
N ALA A 22 -3.92 -52.30 0.00
CA ALA A 22 -4.55 -51.87 1.25
C ALA A 22 -3.56 -51.84 2.43
N LEU A 23 -2.67 -52.85 2.53
CA LEU A 23 -1.62 -52.89 3.57
C LEU A 23 -0.58 -51.79 3.38
N ILE A 24 -0.17 -51.52 2.12
CA ILE A 24 0.76 -50.43 1.81
C ILE A 24 0.11 -49.09 2.16
N TYR A 25 -1.16 -48.90 1.80
CA TYR A 25 -1.91 -47.69 2.14
C TYR A 25 -2.04 -47.50 3.66
N ALA A 26 -2.44 -48.56 4.38
CA ALA A 26 -2.55 -48.52 5.85
C ALA A 26 -1.19 -48.22 6.54
N GLY A 27 -0.13 -48.88 6.03
CA GLY A 27 1.24 -48.62 6.51
C GLY A 27 1.71 -47.17 6.26
N ALA A 28 1.42 -46.64 5.08
CA ALA A 28 1.72 -45.25 4.74
C ALA A 28 0.93 -44.26 5.64
N GLN A 29 -0.35 -44.51 5.86
CA GLN A 29 -1.18 -43.71 6.76
C GLN A 29 -0.68 -43.76 8.21
N ALA A 30 -0.31 -44.96 8.68
CA ALA A 30 0.27 -45.13 10.02
C ALA A 30 1.61 -44.39 10.16
N ALA A 31 2.45 -44.40 9.13
CA ALA A 31 3.74 -43.69 9.09
C ALA A 31 3.55 -42.15 9.11
N ILE A 32 2.61 -41.64 8.29
CA ILE A 32 2.29 -40.20 8.20
C ILE A 32 1.78 -39.65 9.54
N HIS A 33 0.94 -40.43 10.26
CA HIS A 33 0.36 -40.04 11.55
C HIS A 33 1.15 -40.52 12.75
N SER A 34 2.31 -41.14 12.53
CA SER A 34 3.13 -41.69 13.59
C SER A 34 3.70 -40.58 14.48
N PRO A 35 3.61 -40.72 15.83
CA PRO A 35 4.26 -39.80 16.76
C PRO A 35 5.79 -39.88 16.72
N LEU A 36 6.36 -40.78 15.92
CA LEU A 36 7.81 -40.93 15.75
C LEU A 36 8.49 -39.77 14.98
N LEU A 37 7.70 -38.98 14.22
CA LEU A 37 8.16 -37.81 13.47
C LEU A 37 7.41 -36.55 13.90
N PRO A 38 7.56 -36.10 15.15
CA PRO A 38 6.92 -34.88 15.62
C PRO A 38 7.56 -33.68 14.92
N LEU A 39 6.76 -32.64 14.66
CA LEU A 39 7.28 -31.34 14.32
C LEU A 39 7.96 -30.73 15.56
N ARG A 40 9.29 -30.58 15.54
CA ARG A 40 10.06 -30.11 16.70
C ARG A 40 10.40 -28.63 16.65
N GLN A 41 10.62 -28.08 15.43
CA GLN A 41 11.08 -26.71 15.27
C GLN A 41 10.37 -26.00 14.15
N LEU A 42 9.99 -24.75 14.43
CA LEU A 42 9.58 -23.78 13.45
C LEU A 42 10.65 -22.71 13.40
N ALA A 43 11.35 -22.63 12.26
CA ALA A 43 12.39 -21.66 12.03
C ALA A 43 11.82 -20.46 11.27
N LEU A 44 11.92 -19.26 11.86
CA LEU A 44 11.56 -18.01 11.19
C LEU A 44 12.77 -17.46 10.44
N ARG A 45 12.57 -16.99 9.22
CA ARG A 45 13.56 -16.28 8.41
C ARG A 45 12.97 -14.98 7.86
N GLY A 46 13.82 -13.98 7.69
CA GLY A 46 13.48 -12.65 7.16
C GLY A 46 14.02 -11.54 8.05
N GLU A 47 13.99 -10.34 7.54
CA GLU A 47 14.23 -9.13 8.33
C GLU A 47 12.92 -8.79 9.03
N ILE A 48 12.80 -9.16 10.32
CA ILE A 48 11.59 -9.04 11.12
C ILE A 48 11.83 -7.91 12.13
N GLU A 49 11.21 -6.76 11.90
CA GLU A 49 11.34 -5.58 12.76
C GLU A 49 10.05 -5.28 13.53
N HIS A 50 8.89 -5.58 12.96
CA HIS A 50 7.57 -5.18 13.48
C HIS A 50 6.76 -6.35 14.02
N VAL A 51 6.96 -7.56 13.52
CA VAL A 51 6.29 -8.75 14.05
C VAL A 51 6.94 -9.16 15.35
N THR A 52 6.18 -9.10 16.44
CA THR A 52 6.71 -9.50 17.75
C THR A 52 6.83 -11.02 17.86
N ARG A 53 7.73 -11.46 18.75
CA ARG A 53 7.92 -12.88 19.02
C ARG A 53 6.62 -13.54 19.48
N GLU A 54 5.83 -12.86 20.31
CA GLU A 54 4.56 -13.38 20.81
C GLU A 54 3.54 -13.57 19.69
N GLN A 55 3.47 -12.63 18.73
CA GLN A 55 2.61 -12.75 17.55
C GLN A 55 3.01 -13.96 16.70
N ALA A 56 4.31 -14.10 16.41
CA ALA A 56 4.83 -15.23 15.65
C ALA A 56 4.59 -16.57 16.33
N GLU A 57 4.82 -16.67 17.65
CA GLU A 57 4.53 -17.88 18.44
C GLU A 57 3.03 -18.16 18.52
N GLY A 58 2.18 -17.14 18.58
CA GLY A 58 0.73 -17.27 18.53
C GLY A 58 0.26 -17.87 17.21
N ALA A 59 0.72 -17.33 16.09
CA ALA A 59 0.42 -17.83 14.74
C ALA A 59 0.91 -19.29 14.57
N ALA A 60 2.13 -19.58 15.03
CA ALA A 60 2.69 -20.91 14.98
C ALA A 60 1.85 -21.93 15.78
N ARG A 61 1.48 -21.61 17.04
CA ARG A 61 0.66 -22.48 17.90
C ARG A 61 -0.71 -22.74 17.33
N ALA A 62 -1.32 -21.75 16.67
CA ALA A 62 -2.65 -21.87 16.09
C ALA A 62 -2.69 -22.80 14.87
N ALA A 63 -1.61 -22.84 14.09
CA ALA A 63 -1.63 -23.47 12.75
C ALA A 63 -0.69 -24.66 12.59
N ALA A 64 0.43 -24.72 13.32
CA ALA A 64 1.41 -25.81 13.21
C ALA A 64 1.01 -27.04 14.07
N VAL A 65 -0.17 -27.60 13.77
CA VAL A 65 -0.72 -28.77 14.48
C VAL A 65 -0.49 -30.03 13.65
N GLY A 66 0.06 -31.08 14.28
CA GLY A 66 0.29 -32.37 13.62
C GLY A 66 1.75 -32.82 13.63
N THR A 67 2.07 -33.78 12.74
CA THR A 67 3.42 -34.31 12.52
C THR A 67 4.11 -33.53 11.38
N PHE A 68 5.38 -33.80 11.18
CA PHE A 68 6.14 -33.23 10.03
C PHE A 68 5.45 -33.46 8.67
N PHE A 69 4.76 -34.59 8.49
CA PHE A 69 4.07 -34.90 7.22
C PHE A 69 2.64 -34.40 7.17
N SER A 70 1.92 -34.44 8.32
CA SER A 70 0.49 -34.12 8.35
C SER A 70 0.17 -32.64 8.58
N VAL A 71 1.16 -31.80 8.97
CA VAL A 71 0.95 -30.36 9.18
C VAL A 71 0.51 -29.68 7.88
N ASP A 72 -0.54 -28.88 7.96
CA ASP A 72 -1.05 -28.07 6.86
C ASP A 72 -0.20 -26.80 6.68
N LEU A 73 0.68 -26.78 5.68
CA LEU A 73 1.55 -25.63 5.39
C LEU A 73 0.74 -24.40 4.94
N ASP A 74 -0.41 -24.60 4.29
CA ASP A 74 -1.27 -23.50 3.86
C ASP A 74 -1.98 -22.86 5.07
N ALA A 75 -2.35 -23.66 6.07
CA ALA A 75 -2.87 -23.13 7.33
C ALA A 75 -1.80 -22.31 8.07
N VAL A 76 -0.56 -22.80 8.11
CA VAL A 76 0.57 -22.05 8.69
C VAL A 76 0.78 -20.75 7.92
N ARG A 77 0.84 -20.79 6.60
CA ARG A 77 0.99 -19.59 5.77
C ARG A 77 -0.09 -18.57 6.07
N ARG A 78 -1.37 -18.95 6.02
CA ARG A 78 -2.51 -18.05 6.31
C ARG A 78 -2.45 -17.44 7.72
N ALA A 79 -2.00 -18.20 8.70
CA ALA A 79 -1.89 -17.70 10.07
C ALA A 79 -0.84 -16.60 10.21
N PHE A 80 0.27 -16.70 9.50
CA PHE A 80 1.29 -15.65 9.48
C PHE A 80 0.89 -14.47 8.58
N GLU A 81 0.25 -14.70 7.43
CA GLU A 81 -0.29 -13.65 6.54
C GLU A 81 -1.40 -12.82 7.20
N ALA A 82 -2.03 -13.33 8.26
CA ALA A 82 -3.02 -12.58 9.03
C ALA A 82 -2.39 -11.53 9.98
N LEU A 83 -1.07 -11.54 10.15
CA LEU A 83 -0.38 -10.55 10.96
C LEU A 83 -0.27 -9.21 10.21
N PRO A 84 -0.56 -8.07 10.84
CA PRO A 84 -0.70 -6.77 10.15
C PRO A 84 0.51 -6.33 9.34
N TRP A 85 1.72 -6.65 9.80
CA TRP A 85 2.97 -6.24 9.14
C TRP A 85 3.50 -7.24 8.12
N VAL A 86 2.88 -8.39 8.01
CA VAL A 86 3.33 -9.45 7.10
C VAL A 86 2.76 -9.22 5.71
N ARG A 87 3.65 -9.02 4.74
CA ARG A 87 3.31 -8.87 3.32
C ARG A 87 3.19 -10.20 2.60
N LYS A 88 4.19 -11.06 2.81
CA LYS A 88 4.29 -12.35 2.11
C LYS A 88 4.91 -13.38 3.02
N VAL A 89 4.41 -14.61 2.92
CA VAL A 89 4.92 -15.75 3.69
C VAL A 89 5.21 -16.89 2.73
N GLU A 90 6.40 -17.48 2.86
CA GLU A 90 6.76 -18.73 2.20
C GLU A 90 7.02 -19.78 3.27
N VAL A 91 6.31 -20.90 3.19
CA VAL A 91 6.44 -22.00 4.14
C VAL A 91 6.99 -23.22 3.44
N ARG A 92 8.03 -23.81 3.97
CA ARG A 92 8.61 -25.05 3.44
C ARG A 92 9.02 -26.03 4.53
N ARG A 93 8.92 -27.33 4.20
CA ARG A 93 9.43 -28.39 5.07
C ARG A 93 10.94 -28.50 4.93
N LEU A 94 11.62 -28.56 6.05
CA LEU A 94 13.05 -28.90 6.13
C LEU A 94 13.19 -30.23 6.85
N TRP A 95 13.57 -31.25 6.08
CA TRP A 95 13.78 -32.56 6.66
C TRP A 95 14.85 -32.55 7.77
N PRO A 96 14.73 -33.29 8.91
CA PRO A 96 13.70 -34.32 9.13
C PRO A 96 12.47 -33.85 9.94
N ASP A 97 12.53 -32.73 10.70
CA ASP A 97 11.57 -32.40 11.74
C ASP A 97 11.26 -30.89 11.86
N ARG A 98 11.57 -30.11 10.80
CA ARG A 98 11.48 -28.65 10.83
C ARG A 98 10.56 -28.10 9.75
N ILE A 99 9.93 -26.96 10.07
CA ILE A 99 9.29 -26.08 9.10
C ILE A 99 10.05 -24.76 9.12
N GLU A 100 10.37 -24.25 7.94
CA GLU A 100 10.88 -22.92 7.76
C GLU A 100 9.75 -22.00 7.25
N VAL A 101 9.60 -20.87 7.92
CA VAL A 101 8.66 -19.80 7.55
C VAL A 101 9.50 -18.58 7.21
N ALA A 102 9.59 -18.25 5.93
CA ALA A 102 10.22 -17.03 5.46
C ALA A 102 9.17 -15.92 5.40
N ILE A 103 9.39 -14.85 6.13
CA ILE A 103 8.49 -13.70 6.26
C ILE A 103 9.10 -12.50 5.55
N GLU A 104 8.31 -11.84 4.71
CA GLU A 104 8.58 -10.53 4.15
C GLU A 104 7.63 -9.53 4.79
N GLU A 105 8.16 -8.53 5.51
CA GLU A 105 7.36 -7.48 6.11
C GLU A 105 7.06 -6.35 5.13
N HIS A 106 5.99 -5.60 5.38
CA HIS A 106 5.68 -4.36 4.68
C HIS A 106 6.72 -3.28 5.03
N ALA A 107 7.36 -2.69 4.02
CA ALA A 107 8.15 -1.46 4.18
C ALA A 107 7.23 -0.24 4.02
N ALA A 108 6.90 0.44 5.11
CA ALA A 108 5.99 1.57 5.11
C ALA A 108 6.61 2.77 4.37
N LEU A 109 5.93 3.25 3.32
CA LEU A 109 6.30 4.42 2.53
C LEU A 109 5.53 5.67 2.93
N ALA A 110 4.22 5.54 3.17
CA ALA A 110 3.32 6.65 3.43
C ALA A 110 2.15 6.24 4.35
N ARG A 111 1.51 7.24 4.94
CA ARG A 111 0.22 7.09 5.63
C ARG A 111 -0.92 7.17 4.62
N TRP A 112 -1.94 6.35 4.78
CA TRP A 112 -3.11 6.34 3.91
C TRP A 112 -4.32 7.02 4.54
N GLY A 113 -4.90 7.98 3.81
CA GLY A 113 -6.10 8.71 4.26
C GLY A 113 -5.80 10.05 4.89
N SER A 114 -6.86 10.76 5.31
CA SER A 114 -6.78 12.10 5.90
C SER A 114 -6.78 12.11 7.43
N ASP A 115 -6.89 10.94 8.06
CA ASP A 115 -7.07 10.80 9.49
C ASP A 115 -5.80 11.20 10.28
N ALA A 116 -5.99 11.82 11.42
CA ALA A 116 -4.89 12.25 12.30
C ALA A 116 -4.14 11.07 12.95
N ARG A 117 -4.78 9.90 13.06
CA ARG A 117 -4.19 8.65 13.53
C ARG A 117 -4.39 7.56 12.48
N PRO A 118 -3.55 7.50 11.48
CA PRO A 118 -3.72 6.53 10.43
C PRO A 118 -3.36 5.14 10.96
N LYS A 119 -4.33 4.27 11.01
CA LYS A 119 -4.12 2.83 11.18
C LYS A 119 -3.75 2.14 9.86
N ARG A 120 -3.87 2.88 8.75
CA ARG A 120 -3.57 2.38 7.41
C ARG A 120 -2.32 3.05 6.86
N LEU A 121 -1.43 2.24 6.36
CA LEU A 121 -0.17 2.62 5.73
C LEU A 121 -0.16 2.13 4.28
N VAL A 122 0.72 2.70 3.50
CA VAL A 122 1.03 2.26 2.14
C VAL A 122 2.48 1.82 2.12
N ASN A 123 2.75 0.63 1.60
CA ASN A 123 4.10 0.14 1.43
C ASN A 123 4.75 0.65 0.14
N THR A 124 6.02 0.29 -0.08
CA THR A 124 6.79 0.65 -1.27
C THR A 124 6.25 0.06 -2.57
N TYR A 125 5.38 -0.94 -2.50
CA TYR A 125 4.70 -1.56 -3.64
C TYR A 125 3.34 -0.90 -3.97
N GLY A 126 2.88 0.03 -3.11
CA GLY A 126 1.58 0.67 -3.27
C GLY A 126 0.41 -0.12 -2.68
N GLU A 127 0.68 -1.13 -1.87
CA GLU A 127 -0.33 -1.90 -1.16
C GLU A 127 -0.71 -1.18 0.14
N VAL A 128 -2.02 -1.09 0.40
CA VAL A 128 -2.54 -0.53 1.67
C VAL A 128 -2.65 -1.65 2.70
N PHE A 129 -2.04 -1.46 3.83
CA PHE A 129 -2.07 -2.42 4.95
C PHE A 129 -2.38 -1.72 6.28
N GLU A 130 -2.77 -2.48 7.28
CA GLU A 130 -2.98 -1.99 8.63
C GLU A 130 -1.69 -2.12 9.43
N GLY A 131 -1.28 -1.04 10.10
CA GLY A 131 -0.07 -1.05 10.92
C GLY A 131 0.03 0.20 11.76
N GLU A 132 0.63 0.08 12.93
CA GLU A 132 0.92 1.21 13.82
C GLU A 132 2.43 1.47 13.83
N LEU A 133 2.80 2.72 13.60
CA LEU A 133 4.17 3.20 13.72
C LEU A 133 4.22 4.27 14.81
N ALA A 134 5.17 4.16 15.73
CA ALA A 134 5.38 5.14 16.79
C ALA A 134 5.61 6.55 16.24
N ASP A 135 6.23 6.67 15.07
CA ASP A 135 6.60 7.94 14.44
C ASP A 135 6.05 8.08 13.01
N ALA A 136 4.79 7.65 12.83
CA ALA A 136 4.10 7.74 11.52
C ALA A 136 4.02 9.18 10.99
N THR A 137 4.20 10.21 11.86
CA THR A 137 4.17 11.61 11.45
C THR A 137 5.31 12.00 10.53
N ARG A 138 6.42 11.26 10.52
CA ARG A 138 7.54 11.48 9.61
C ARG A 138 7.24 11.04 8.18
N LEU A 139 6.34 10.07 8.01
CA LEU A 139 5.97 9.60 6.69
C LEU A 139 5.10 10.63 5.95
N PRO A 140 5.24 10.73 4.62
CA PRO A 140 4.31 11.49 3.80
C PRO A 140 2.90 10.92 3.92
N GLN A 141 1.93 11.74 3.58
CA GLN A 141 0.52 11.37 3.60
C GLN A 141 0.00 11.21 2.17
N PHE A 142 -0.63 10.09 1.89
CA PHE A 142 -1.33 9.83 0.64
C PHE A 142 -2.83 9.79 0.89
N ALA A 143 -3.58 10.43 0.00
CA ALA A 143 -5.04 10.35 0.02
C ALA A 143 -5.58 10.31 -1.41
N GLY A 144 -6.54 9.43 -1.66
CA GLY A 144 -7.12 9.24 -2.98
C GLY A 144 -8.31 8.30 -2.97
N PRO A 145 -8.95 8.07 -4.12
CA PRO A 145 -9.99 7.08 -4.29
C PRO A 145 -9.51 5.67 -3.92
N ALA A 146 -10.42 4.79 -3.60
CA ALA A 146 -10.10 3.38 -3.36
C ALA A 146 -9.36 2.78 -4.58
N GLY A 147 -8.29 2.02 -4.34
CA GLY A 147 -7.47 1.40 -5.38
C GLY A 147 -6.41 2.32 -6.01
N SER A 148 -6.31 3.61 -5.61
CA SER A 148 -5.32 4.53 -6.20
C SER A 148 -3.94 4.52 -5.51
N ALA A 149 -3.73 3.69 -4.50
CA ALA A 149 -2.51 3.69 -3.69
C ALA A 149 -1.25 3.38 -4.52
N GLU A 150 -1.34 2.43 -5.46
CA GLU A 150 -0.23 2.06 -6.35
C GLU A 150 0.14 3.25 -7.27
N GLU A 151 -0.85 3.94 -7.86
CA GLU A 151 -0.61 5.11 -8.69
C GLU A 151 0.00 6.26 -7.89
N LEU A 152 -0.50 6.50 -6.66
CA LEU A 152 0.08 7.50 -5.75
C LEU A 152 1.53 7.17 -5.40
N THR A 153 1.85 5.92 -5.14
CA THR A 153 3.21 5.44 -4.85
C THR A 153 4.15 5.67 -6.03
N ARG A 154 3.73 5.27 -7.22
CA ARG A 154 4.50 5.45 -8.45
C ARG A 154 4.75 6.93 -8.74
N ARG A 155 3.71 7.77 -8.64
CA ARG A 155 3.80 9.22 -8.90
C ARG A 155 4.59 9.96 -7.82
N TYR A 156 4.51 9.53 -6.57
CA TYR A 156 5.29 10.11 -5.48
C TYR A 156 6.79 10.07 -5.76
N GLY A 157 7.31 8.94 -6.26
CA GLY A 157 8.71 8.81 -6.65
C GLY A 157 9.10 9.85 -7.71
N ALA A 158 8.27 10.00 -8.76
CA ALA A 158 8.50 10.97 -9.83
C ALA A 158 8.41 12.42 -9.34
N PHE A 159 7.44 12.75 -8.47
CA PHE A 159 7.31 14.07 -7.87
C PHE A 159 8.52 14.42 -6.98
N ARG A 160 8.97 13.47 -6.17
CA ARG A 160 10.15 13.64 -5.32
C ARG A 160 11.41 13.91 -6.15
N GLN A 161 11.58 13.16 -7.24
CA GLN A 161 12.70 13.38 -8.18
C GLN A 161 12.63 14.74 -8.86
N ALA A 162 11.45 15.16 -9.34
CA ALA A 162 11.28 16.47 -9.98
C ALA A 162 11.52 17.64 -9.02
N LEU A 163 11.19 17.50 -7.72
CA LEU A 163 11.35 18.54 -6.71
C LEU A 163 12.75 18.56 -6.06
N ALA A 164 13.57 17.52 -6.29
CA ALA A 164 14.91 17.41 -5.71
C ALA A 164 15.81 18.64 -5.94
N PRO A 165 15.82 19.31 -7.13
CA PRO A 165 16.63 20.51 -7.35
C PRO A 165 16.31 21.67 -6.41
N LEU A 166 15.10 21.71 -5.85
CA LEU A 166 14.66 22.74 -4.91
C LEU A 166 14.94 22.37 -3.43
N GLY A 167 15.39 21.15 -3.14
CA GLY A 167 15.50 20.63 -1.79
C GLY A 167 14.15 20.48 -1.07
N LEU A 168 13.04 20.43 -1.82
CA LEU A 168 11.68 20.33 -1.28
C LEU A 168 11.15 18.91 -1.43
N GLU A 169 10.50 18.41 -0.39
CA GLU A 169 9.89 17.08 -0.37
C GLU A 169 8.37 17.16 -0.36
N PRO A 170 7.67 16.27 -1.08
CA PRO A 170 6.23 16.12 -0.95
C PRO A 170 5.89 15.54 0.42
N ARG A 171 5.18 16.30 1.25
CA ARG A 171 4.69 15.84 2.57
C ARG A 171 3.28 15.30 2.52
N GLN A 172 2.52 15.73 1.52
CA GLN A 172 1.19 15.20 1.27
C GLN A 172 0.96 15.12 -0.24
N VAL A 173 0.43 14.00 -0.71
CA VAL A 173 -0.01 13.82 -2.10
C VAL A 173 -1.46 13.41 -2.08
N LEU A 174 -2.29 14.20 -2.73
CA LEU A 174 -3.73 13.98 -2.84
C LEU A 174 -4.10 13.74 -4.29
N LEU A 175 -4.86 12.69 -4.53
CA LEU A 175 -5.56 12.43 -5.76
C LEU A 175 -7.07 12.58 -5.51
N SER A 176 -7.67 13.60 -6.11
CA SER A 176 -9.11 13.82 -5.93
C SER A 176 -9.95 12.71 -6.62
N PRO A 177 -11.24 12.55 -6.27
CA PRO A 177 -12.13 11.62 -6.98
C PRO A 177 -12.28 11.90 -8.49
N ARG A 178 -11.90 13.11 -8.93
CA ARG A 178 -11.87 13.51 -10.35
C ARG A 178 -10.49 13.35 -10.97
N TYR A 179 -9.58 12.63 -10.32
CA TYR A 179 -8.20 12.40 -10.75
C TYR A 179 -7.37 13.68 -10.93
N ALA A 180 -7.63 14.70 -10.11
CA ALA A 180 -6.78 15.88 -10.04
C ALA A 180 -5.77 15.73 -8.90
N TRP A 181 -4.51 16.07 -9.19
CA TRP A 181 -3.37 15.96 -8.29
C TRP A 181 -3.14 17.26 -7.52
N GLN A 182 -2.89 17.12 -6.24
CA GLN A 182 -2.46 18.19 -5.37
C GLN A 182 -1.29 17.69 -4.50
N ILE A 183 -0.27 18.53 -4.32
CA ILE A 183 0.91 18.21 -3.53
C ILE A 183 1.11 19.30 -2.48
N ARG A 184 1.34 18.93 -1.23
CA ARG A 184 1.83 19.83 -0.19
C ARG A 184 3.28 19.53 0.10
N LEU A 185 4.12 20.55 0.03
CA LEU A 185 5.57 20.46 0.17
C LEU A 185 6.03 20.62 1.64
N SER A 186 7.29 20.28 1.89
CA SER A 186 7.93 20.39 3.22
C SER A 186 7.97 21.81 3.80
N ASN A 187 8.00 22.83 2.94
CA ASN A 187 7.93 24.24 3.32
C ASN A 187 6.49 24.76 3.55
N GLY A 188 5.48 23.88 3.42
CA GLY A 188 4.06 24.20 3.58
C GLY A 188 3.35 24.67 2.32
N LEU A 189 4.08 24.88 1.21
CA LEU A 189 3.51 25.28 -0.08
C LEU A 189 2.62 24.17 -0.66
N THR A 190 1.43 24.53 -1.10
CA THR A 190 0.50 23.63 -1.79
C THR A 190 0.52 23.91 -3.28
N LEU A 191 0.76 22.87 -4.07
CA LEU A 191 0.75 22.90 -5.53
C LEU A 191 -0.51 22.20 -6.05
N GLU A 192 -1.32 22.92 -6.80
CA GLU A 192 -2.47 22.36 -7.54
C GLU A 192 -2.01 22.01 -8.95
N LEU A 193 -1.85 20.72 -9.22
CA LEU A 193 -1.37 20.23 -10.51
C LEU A 193 -2.50 19.93 -11.50
N GLY A 194 -3.71 19.67 -10.97
CA GLY A 194 -4.87 19.27 -11.78
C GLY A 194 -4.77 17.86 -12.33
N ARG A 195 -5.58 17.56 -13.34
CA ARG A 195 -5.62 16.23 -13.97
C ARG A 195 -4.46 16.04 -14.94
N ASP A 196 -4.02 14.79 -15.07
CA ASP A 196 -3.07 14.39 -16.10
C ASP A 196 -3.73 14.51 -17.49
N GLN A 197 -3.05 15.13 -18.44
CA GLN A 197 -3.54 15.35 -19.78
C GLN A 197 -2.44 14.98 -20.79
N LEU A 198 -2.81 14.37 -21.92
CA LEU A 198 -1.85 13.96 -22.95
C LEU A 198 -1.01 15.12 -23.49
N LYS A 199 -1.61 16.33 -23.63
CA LYS A 199 -0.93 17.52 -24.14
C LYS A 199 -0.08 18.25 -23.10
N GLU A 200 -0.41 18.08 -21.81
CA GLU A 200 0.29 18.71 -20.69
C GLU A 200 0.28 17.74 -19.50
N PRO A 201 1.24 16.82 -19.46
CA PRO A 201 1.41 15.92 -18.33
C PRO A 201 1.65 16.65 -17.02
N VAL A 202 1.16 16.09 -15.92
CA VAL A 202 1.33 16.67 -14.58
C VAL A 202 2.81 16.90 -14.24
N LEU A 203 3.69 15.98 -14.65
CA LEU A 203 5.13 16.11 -14.42
C LEU A 203 5.77 17.27 -15.18
N GLU A 204 5.31 17.59 -16.39
CA GLU A 204 5.81 18.74 -17.15
C GLU A 204 5.41 20.06 -16.48
N ARG A 205 4.18 20.17 -15.96
CA ARG A 205 3.76 21.33 -15.18
C ARG A 205 4.62 21.50 -13.93
N LEU A 206 4.91 20.41 -13.24
CA LEU A 206 5.77 20.43 -12.06
C LEU A 206 7.21 20.84 -12.44
N SER A 207 7.77 20.30 -13.51
CA SER A 207 9.12 20.64 -13.99
C SER A 207 9.22 22.11 -14.37
N ARG A 208 8.20 22.65 -15.03
CA ARG A 208 8.10 24.08 -15.37
C ARG A 208 8.09 24.94 -14.10
N PHE A 209 7.29 24.55 -13.09
CA PHE A 209 7.28 25.22 -11.80
C PHE A 209 8.67 25.21 -11.16
N VAL A 210 9.36 24.06 -11.13
CA VAL A 210 10.69 23.92 -10.53
C VAL A 210 11.70 24.87 -11.20
N ALA A 211 11.70 24.97 -12.53
CA ALA A 211 12.57 25.87 -13.27
C ALA A 211 12.34 27.34 -12.93
N PHE A 212 11.07 27.75 -12.78
CA PHE A 212 10.72 29.13 -12.42
C PHE A 212 10.93 29.44 -10.95
N TYR A 213 10.64 28.50 -10.06
CA TYR A 213 10.77 28.70 -8.62
C TYR A 213 12.20 29.07 -8.23
N ALA A 214 13.19 28.38 -8.78
CA ALA A 214 14.59 28.64 -8.51
C ALA A 214 15.04 30.05 -8.95
N GLN A 215 14.47 30.57 -10.03
CA GLN A 215 14.88 31.86 -10.62
C GLN A 215 14.13 33.08 -10.04
N THR A 216 12.88 32.91 -9.61
CA THR A 216 12.01 34.05 -9.28
C THR A 216 11.41 33.99 -7.88
N LEU A 217 10.95 32.83 -7.44
CA LEU A 217 10.18 32.68 -6.19
C LEU A 217 11.06 32.33 -4.99
N GLY A 218 12.20 31.66 -5.22
CA GLY A 218 13.14 31.29 -4.14
C GLY A 218 13.83 32.49 -3.48
N GLY A 219 13.86 33.63 -4.12
CA GLY A 219 14.41 34.90 -3.60
C GLY A 219 13.38 35.84 -2.98
N LEU A 220 12.10 35.50 -3.00
CA LEU A 220 11.06 36.30 -2.39
C LEU A 220 11.03 36.06 -0.88
N ASP A 221 11.29 37.08 -0.10
CA ASP A 221 11.17 37.09 1.40
C ASP A 221 9.72 36.85 1.91
N ARG A 222 8.85 36.30 1.07
CA ARG A 222 7.44 36.09 1.35
C ARG A 222 7.08 34.63 1.25
N ARG A 223 6.42 34.12 2.27
CA ARG A 223 5.88 32.77 2.31
C ARG A 223 4.75 32.64 1.29
N LEU A 224 4.88 31.69 0.37
CA LEU A 224 3.83 31.31 -0.57
C LEU A 224 3.06 30.13 0.04
N ASP A 225 1.73 30.22 0.07
CA ASP A 225 0.90 29.13 0.61
C ASP A 225 0.32 28.22 -0.47
N TYR A 226 0.10 28.79 -1.68
CA TYR A 226 -0.60 28.07 -2.74
C TYR A 226 -0.15 28.53 -4.11
N VAL A 227 0.05 27.56 -5.02
CA VAL A 227 0.35 27.79 -6.44
C VAL A 227 -0.53 26.87 -7.29
N ASP A 228 -1.25 27.47 -8.22
CA ASP A 228 -2.07 26.75 -9.20
C ASP A 228 -1.31 26.63 -10.51
N LEU A 229 -0.96 25.40 -10.90
CA LEU A 229 -0.17 25.06 -12.08
C LEU A 229 -1.05 24.58 -13.25
N ARG A 230 -2.35 24.68 -13.16
CA ARG A 230 -3.28 24.22 -14.21
C ARG A 230 -3.30 25.10 -15.45
N TYR A 231 -2.73 26.30 -15.36
CA TYR A 231 -2.69 27.25 -16.48
C TYR A 231 -1.52 26.95 -17.43
N PRO A 232 -1.77 26.85 -18.75
CA PRO A 232 -0.73 26.51 -19.73
C PRO A 232 0.44 27.52 -19.80
N ASN A 233 0.13 28.81 -19.62
CA ASN A 233 1.06 29.91 -19.83
C ASN A 233 1.49 30.65 -18.55
N GLY A 234 1.25 30.08 -17.37
CA GLY A 234 1.61 30.74 -16.13
C GLY A 234 1.13 30.02 -14.87
N PHE A 235 1.24 30.67 -13.74
CA PHE A 235 0.75 30.16 -12.46
C PHE A 235 -0.08 31.23 -11.74
N ALA A 236 -1.11 30.82 -11.02
CA ALA A 236 -1.79 31.69 -10.07
C ALA A 236 -1.19 31.46 -8.67
N LEU A 237 -0.77 32.56 -8.04
CA LEU A 237 -0.13 32.53 -6.72
C LEU A 237 -1.09 33.10 -5.68
N ARG A 238 -1.13 32.49 -4.50
CA ARG A 238 -1.75 33.08 -3.31
C ARG A 238 -0.66 33.42 -2.31
N VAL A 239 -0.56 34.71 -1.99
CA VAL A 239 0.34 35.24 -0.98
C VAL A 239 -0.51 35.63 0.22
N PRO A 240 -0.22 35.12 1.45
CA PRO A 240 -0.92 35.53 2.66
C PRO A 240 -0.81 37.05 2.87
N GLY A 241 -1.90 37.69 3.25
CA GLY A 241 -1.92 39.11 3.59
C GLY A 241 -2.13 40.09 2.43
N ILE A 242 -2.24 39.63 1.19
CA ILE A 242 -2.73 40.44 0.07
C ILE A 242 -4.22 40.12 -0.14
N MET A 243 -5.08 40.70 0.71
CA MET A 243 -6.49 40.80 0.33
C MET A 243 -6.57 41.85 -0.80
N HIS A 244 -6.85 41.38 -2.02
CA HIS A 244 -7.43 42.29 -3.00
C HIS A 244 -8.80 42.67 -2.46
N SER A 245 -8.91 43.91 -1.95
CA SER A 245 -10.19 44.59 -1.86
C SER A 245 -10.67 44.67 -3.33
N VAL A 246 -11.52 43.76 -3.74
CA VAL A 246 -12.36 43.96 -4.92
C VAL A 246 -13.20 45.17 -4.57
N GLY A 247 -12.83 46.33 -5.16
CA GLY A 247 -13.55 47.56 -4.96
C GLY A 247 -15.03 47.30 -5.24
N GLU A 248 -15.86 47.57 -4.25
CA GLU A 248 -17.30 47.68 -4.47
C GLU A 248 -17.56 48.57 -5.70
N PRO A 249 -18.40 48.15 -6.64
CA PRO A 249 -18.81 49.01 -7.75
C PRO A 249 -19.47 50.24 -7.13
N LYS A 250 -18.84 51.43 -7.23
CA LYS A 250 -19.45 52.69 -6.89
C LYS A 250 -20.77 52.73 -7.63
N HIS A 251 -21.85 52.63 -6.87
CA HIS A 251 -23.17 53.01 -7.34
C HIS A 251 -23.10 54.49 -7.80
N MET A 252 -23.03 54.70 -9.10
CA MET A 252 -23.29 55.99 -9.71
C MET A 252 -24.76 56.36 -9.41
N GLY A 253 -24.91 57.12 -8.31
CA GLY A 253 -26.16 57.68 -7.88
C GLY A 253 -26.77 58.51 -9.00
N ASN A 254 -27.97 58.16 -9.36
CA ASN A 254 -28.82 58.79 -10.34
C ASN A 254 -29.16 60.23 -9.88
N GLN A 255 -28.40 61.23 -10.35
CA GLN A 255 -28.78 62.66 -10.25
C GLN A 255 -29.67 63.05 -11.39
N ARG A 256 -30.89 62.55 -11.40
CA ARG A 256 -31.98 63.03 -12.27
C ARG A 256 -33.25 63.11 -11.45
N SER A 257 -33.44 64.11 -10.63
CA SER A 257 -34.76 64.62 -10.23
C SER A 257 -34.61 65.85 -9.32
N LYS A 258 -34.11 66.97 -9.84
CA LYS A 258 -34.30 68.28 -9.24
C LYS A 258 -34.25 69.38 -10.32
N ARG A 259 -35.07 69.30 -11.29
CA ARG A 259 -35.40 70.40 -12.21
C ARG A 259 -36.81 70.28 -12.77
N GLU A 260 -37.78 70.16 -11.90
CA GLU A 260 -39.21 70.37 -12.27
C GLU A 260 -39.97 70.66 -10.98
N ALA A 261 -39.76 71.80 -10.36
CA ALA A 261 -40.62 72.39 -9.39
C ALA A 261 -40.21 73.88 -9.19
N ALA A 262 -40.27 74.69 -10.27
CA ALA A 262 -40.28 76.16 -10.20
C ALA A 262 -40.63 76.67 -11.61
N ALA A 263 -41.89 76.65 -11.94
CA ALA A 263 -42.65 77.57 -12.84
C ALA A 263 -44.12 77.39 -12.62
#